data_9fc992b37b89fe670c98a6cb09291897
#
_entry.id   9fc992b37b89fe670c98a6cb09291897
#
_cell.length_a   1.000
_cell.length_b   1.000
_cell.length_c   1.000
_cell.angle_alpha   90.00
_cell.angle_beta   90.00
_cell.angle_gamma   90.00
#
_symmetry.space_group_name_H-M   'P 1'
#
loop_
_entity.id
_entity.type
_entity.pdbx_description
1 polymer ?
#
loop_
_entity_poly.entity_id
_entity_poly.type
_entity_poly.pdbx_seq_one_letter_code
_entity_poly.pdbx_strand_id
1 'polypeptide(L)'
;MMANPVGRPRTNIRDLPDGWENIMREAAQEGASDVEVRCLLGIGESGWYTLIEDDEQFCRTVKECKALCQVWWERTGRKMTMGADGNATVWIFNMKNRFGWKDKTETEHTGTVQVTQI
;
A
#
# COMPACT_ATOMS: atom_id res chain seq x y z
N MET A 1 -21.72 -20.02 -19.79
CA MET A 1 -21.69 -19.62 -19.28
C MET A 1 -21.68 -19.39 -18.63
N MET A 2 -21.56 -19.18 -18.33
CA MET A 2 -21.45 -18.74 -17.66
C MET A 2 -21.08 -19.09 -16.80
N ALA A 3 -20.61 -19.16 -16.99
CA ALA A 3 -19.99 -19.51 -16.22
C ALA A 3 -20.15 -19.48 -14.97
N ASN A 4 -19.92 -19.18 -14.72
CA ASN A 4 -20.06 -18.99 -13.49
C ASN A 4 -21.41 -18.57 -13.26
N PRO A 5 -22.12 -19.26 -12.66
CA PRO A 5 -23.47 -18.98 -12.53
C PRO A 5 -23.63 -17.76 -11.76
N VAL A 6 -22.65 -17.43 -11.15
CA VAL A 6 -22.71 -16.26 -10.63
C VAL A 6 -21.99 -15.40 -11.44
N GLY A 7 -21.79 -15.81 -12.55
CA GLY A 7 -21.56 -15.07 -13.55
C GLY A 7 -20.52 -14.09 -13.72
N ARG A 8 -19.79 -13.77 -12.85
CA ARG A 8 -18.83 -12.75 -13.10
C ARG A 8 -17.50 -13.36 -13.47
N PRO A 9 -16.92 -13.04 -14.62
CA PRO A 9 -15.58 -13.55 -14.94
C PRO A 9 -14.54 -12.99 -13.97
N ARG A 10 -13.46 -13.69 -13.85
CA ARG A 10 -12.34 -13.18 -13.04
C ARG A 10 -11.82 -11.90 -13.65
N THR A 11 -11.43 -10.98 -12.79
CA THR A 11 -10.80 -9.75 -13.23
C THR A 11 -9.51 -10.08 -13.95
N ASN A 12 -9.29 -9.42 -15.06
CA ASN A 12 -8.15 -9.67 -15.94
C ASN A 12 -7.43 -8.36 -16.20
N ILE A 13 -6.14 -8.45 -16.53
CA ILE A 13 -5.33 -7.28 -16.80
C ILE A 13 -5.93 -6.44 -17.92
N ARG A 14 -6.64 -7.06 -18.85
CA ARG A 14 -7.28 -6.35 -19.94
C ARG A 14 -8.44 -5.46 -19.49
N ASP A 15 -8.91 -5.69 -18.28
CA ASP A 15 -10.00 -4.87 -17.75
C ASP A 15 -9.51 -3.53 -17.21
N LEU A 16 -8.19 -3.36 -17.14
CA LEU A 16 -7.61 -2.14 -16.62
C LEU A 16 -7.49 -1.08 -17.70
N PRO A 17 -7.49 0.19 -17.33
CA PRO A 17 -7.31 1.25 -18.31
C PRO A 17 -5.92 1.19 -18.94
N ASP A 18 -5.81 1.73 -20.14
CA ASP A 18 -4.51 1.85 -20.80
C ASP A 18 -3.60 2.70 -19.93
N GLY A 19 -2.34 2.29 -19.85
CA GLY A 19 -1.39 3.02 -19.03
C GLY A 19 -1.54 2.77 -17.55
N TRP A 20 -2.17 1.66 -17.18
CA TRP A 20 -2.43 1.36 -15.78
C TRP A 20 -1.17 1.35 -14.92
N GLU A 21 -0.04 0.93 -15.49
CA GLU A 21 1.21 0.92 -14.72
C GLU A 21 1.63 2.33 -14.32
N ASN A 22 1.53 3.26 -15.25
CA ASN A 22 1.88 4.64 -14.95
C ASN A 22 0.89 5.28 -14.00
N ILE A 23 -0.40 4.96 -14.14
CA ILE A 23 -1.41 5.45 -13.22
C ILE A 23 -1.05 5.01 -11.80
N MET A 24 -0.69 3.75 -11.63
CA MET A 24 -0.33 3.22 -10.33
C MET A 24 0.92 3.90 -9.78
N ARG A 25 1.96 4.02 -10.60
CA ARG A 25 3.21 4.62 -10.15
C ARG A 25 3.06 6.08 -9.76
N GLU A 26 2.32 6.83 -10.56
CA GLU A 26 2.11 8.24 -10.26
C GLU A 26 1.38 8.43 -8.94
N ALA A 27 0.36 7.62 -8.70
CA ALA A 27 -0.36 7.69 -7.44
C ALA A 27 0.55 7.32 -6.26
N ALA A 28 1.34 6.26 -6.43
CA ALA A 28 2.22 5.79 -5.37
C ALA A 28 3.28 6.83 -5.04
N GLN A 29 3.76 7.54 -6.04
CA GLN A 29 4.76 8.60 -5.83
C GLN A 29 4.22 9.75 -5.01
N GLU A 30 2.91 9.82 -4.84
CA GLU A 30 2.27 10.82 -4.00
C GLU A 30 1.75 10.22 -2.71
N GLY A 31 2.14 9.02 -2.39
CA GLY A 31 1.79 8.41 -1.12
C GLY A 31 0.42 7.75 -1.07
N ALA A 32 -0.18 7.46 -2.23
CA ALA A 32 -1.52 6.90 -2.28
C ALA A 32 -1.58 5.50 -1.69
N SER A 33 -2.69 5.19 -1.04
CA SER A 33 -2.93 3.87 -0.48
C SER A 33 -3.39 2.90 -1.55
N ASP A 34 -3.40 1.61 -1.22
CA ASP A 34 -3.92 0.60 -2.13
C ASP A 34 -5.36 0.90 -2.53
N VAL A 35 -6.16 1.40 -1.58
CA VAL A 35 -7.56 1.72 -1.86
C VAL A 35 -7.65 2.83 -2.90
N GLU A 36 -6.82 3.85 -2.77
CA GLU A 36 -6.81 4.94 -3.74
C GLU A 36 -6.41 4.45 -5.12
N VAL A 37 -5.39 3.58 -5.17
CA VAL A 37 -4.92 3.05 -6.44
C VAL A 37 -6.01 2.20 -7.09
N ARG A 38 -6.68 1.35 -6.30
CA ARG A 38 -7.77 0.54 -6.84
C ARG A 38 -8.87 1.40 -7.44
N CYS A 39 -9.21 2.49 -6.75
CA CYS A 39 -10.24 3.38 -7.25
C CYS A 39 -9.84 4.01 -8.58
N LEU A 40 -8.59 4.39 -8.71
CA LEU A 40 -8.09 4.95 -9.96
C LEU A 40 -8.15 3.94 -11.10
N LEU A 41 -7.93 2.67 -10.79
CA LEU A 41 -7.99 1.60 -11.79
C LEU A 41 -9.42 1.12 -12.04
N GLY A 42 -10.35 1.52 -11.19
CA GLY A 42 -11.73 1.12 -11.36
C GLY A 42 -12.02 -0.31 -10.96
N ILE A 43 -11.24 -0.89 -10.06
CA ILE A 43 -11.46 -2.27 -9.62
C ILE A 43 -11.68 -2.32 -8.12
N GLY A 44 -12.37 -3.35 -7.68
CA GLY A 44 -12.64 -3.55 -6.28
C GLY A 44 -11.55 -4.37 -5.61
N GLU A 45 -11.76 -4.65 -4.35
CA GLU A 45 -10.79 -5.37 -3.55
C GLU A 45 -10.53 -6.78 -4.09
N SER A 46 -11.58 -7.50 -4.44
CA SER A 46 -11.38 -8.86 -4.92
C SER A 46 -10.65 -8.88 -6.26
N GLY A 47 -10.96 -7.92 -7.14
CA GLY A 47 -10.24 -7.81 -8.41
C GLY A 47 -8.78 -7.50 -8.22
N TRP A 48 -8.48 -6.66 -7.25
CA TRP A 48 -7.10 -6.30 -6.90
C TRP A 48 -6.30 -7.54 -6.51
N TYR A 49 -6.83 -8.36 -5.59
CA TYR A 49 -6.11 -9.54 -5.15
C TYR A 49 -6.07 -10.63 -6.21
N THR A 50 -7.12 -10.71 -7.03
CA THR A 50 -7.13 -11.63 -8.17
C THR A 50 -5.98 -11.31 -9.13
N LEU A 51 -5.80 -10.03 -9.45
CA LEU A 51 -4.73 -9.64 -10.36
C LEU A 51 -3.36 -9.86 -9.75
N ILE A 52 -3.20 -9.62 -8.46
CA ILE A 52 -1.92 -9.88 -7.81
C ILE A 52 -1.57 -11.36 -7.92
N GLU A 53 -2.57 -12.22 -7.79
CA GLU A 53 -2.36 -13.66 -7.84
C GLU A 53 -2.13 -14.15 -9.26
N ASP A 54 -2.88 -13.63 -10.23
CA ASP A 54 -2.90 -14.17 -11.57
C ASP A 54 -1.89 -13.54 -12.53
N ASP A 55 -1.45 -12.32 -12.26
CA ASP A 55 -0.63 -11.60 -13.23
C ASP A 55 0.67 -11.15 -12.57
N GLU A 56 1.75 -11.70 -13.06
CA GLU A 56 3.06 -11.44 -12.47
C GLU A 56 3.47 -9.98 -12.62
N GLN A 57 3.14 -9.38 -13.74
CA GLN A 57 3.51 -7.99 -13.96
C GLN A 57 2.72 -7.06 -13.04
N PHE A 58 1.44 -7.36 -12.83
CA PHE A 58 0.63 -6.58 -11.90
C PHE A 58 1.19 -6.71 -10.48
N CYS A 59 1.52 -7.93 -10.08
CA CYS A 59 2.10 -8.18 -8.76
C CYS A 59 3.38 -7.40 -8.57
N ARG A 60 4.23 -7.40 -9.58
CA ARG A 60 5.50 -6.68 -9.53
C ARG A 60 5.28 -5.18 -9.42
N THR A 61 4.32 -4.66 -10.17
CA THR A 61 3.99 -3.23 -10.13
C THR A 61 3.43 -2.83 -8.77
N VAL A 62 2.61 -3.69 -8.16
CA VAL A 62 2.09 -3.43 -6.81
C VAL A 62 3.24 -3.32 -5.81
N LYS A 63 4.21 -4.22 -5.89
CA LYS A 63 5.35 -4.18 -4.98
C LYS A 63 6.17 -2.91 -5.17
N GLU A 64 6.37 -2.52 -6.42
CA GLU A 64 7.07 -1.29 -6.73
C GLU A 64 6.32 -0.09 -6.16
N CYS A 65 5.01 -0.07 -6.29
CA CYS A 65 4.20 1.03 -5.79
C CYS A 65 4.23 1.12 -4.27
N LYS A 66 4.26 -0.03 -3.59
CA LYS A 66 4.37 0.00 -2.13
C LYS A 66 5.67 0.65 -1.71
N ALA A 67 6.76 0.36 -2.40
CA ALA A 67 8.05 0.98 -2.10
C ALA A 67 8.02 2.48 -2.38
N LEU A 68 7.45 2.89 -3.50
CA LEU A 68 7.34 4.30 -3.84
C LEU A 68 6.51 5.07 -2.82
N CYS A 69 5.41 4.46 -2.39
CA CYS A 69 4.55 5.06 -1.39
C CYS A 69 5.30 5.25 -0.08
N GLN A 70 6.03 4.22 0.34
CA GLN A 70 6.80 4.31 1.58
C GLN A 70 7.87 5.41 1.49
N VAL A 71 8.53 5.51 0.35
CA VAL A 71 9.52 6.57 0.15
C VAL A 71 8.89 7.95 0.34
N TRP A 72 7.69 8.14 -0.21
CA TRP A 72 7.02 9.43 -0.07
C TRP A 72 6.73 9.75 1.40
N TRP A 73 6.21 8.77 2.13
CA TRP A 73 5.86 8.97 3.53
C TRP A 73 7.09 9.22 4.39
N GLU A 74 8.17 8.48 4.13
CA GLU A 74 9.41 8.67 4.89
C GLU A 74 10.05 10.01 4.58
N ARG A 75 10.03 10.40 3.31
CA ARG A 75 10.57 11.70 2.91
C ARG A 75 9.78 12.83 3.56
N THR A 76 8.47 12.68 3.63
CA THR A 76 7.62 13.68 4.27
C THR A 76 8.00 13.86 5.74
N GLY A 77 8.26 12.75 6.45
CA GLY A 77 8.70 12.83 7.83
C GLY A 77 10.04 13.51 7.98
N ARG A 78 10.98 13.21 7.08
CA ARG A 78 12.28 13.89 7.13
C ARG A 78 12.14 15.40 6.95
N LYS A 79 11.25 15.79 6.03
CA LYS A 79 11.02 17.23 5.81
C LYS A 79 10.44 17.89 7.05
N MET A 80 9.56 17.21 7.75
CA MET A 80 8.98 17.76 8.97
C MET A 80 10.04 17.93 10.06
N THR A 81 10.98 16.99 10.16
CA THR A 81 12.05 17.15 11.15
C THR A 81 12.98 18.31 10.81
N MET A 82 12.97 18.74 9.55
CA MET A 82 13.79 19.86 9.12
C MET A 82 12.98 21.16 9.03
N GLY A 83 11.82 21.18 9.64
CA GLY A 83 11.07 22.42 9.77
C GLY A 83 9.90 22.59 8.81
N ALA A 84 9.65 21.62 7.95
CA ALA A 84 8.48 21.75 7.07
C ALA A 84 7.20 21.60 7.88
N ASP A 85 6.14 22.21 7.37
CA ASP A 85 4.84 22.11 8.01
C ASP A 85 4.32 20.69 7.94
N GLY A 86 3.52 20.33 8.93
CA GLY A 86 2.91 19.03 8.98
C GLY A 86 2.56 18.67 10.41
N ASN A 87 1.91 17.54 10.55
CA ASN A 87 1.52 17.05 11.87
C ASN A 87 2.28 15.77 12.16
N ALA A 88 3.29 15.87 13.01
CA ALA A 88 4.15 14.73 13.29
C ALA A 88 3.40 13.58 13.95
N THR A 89 2.44 13.88 14.79
CA THR A 89 1.65 12.84 15.47
C THR A 89 0.85 12.03 14.44
N VAL A 90 0.20 12.72 13.50
CA VAL A 90 -0.56 12.05 12.46
C VAL A 90 0.39 11.26 11.55
N TRP A 91 1.56 11.82 11.26
CA TRP A 91 2.55 11.14 10.44
C TRP A 91 2.98 9.82 11.09
N ILE A 92 3.30 9.86 12.38
CA ILE A 92 3.71 8.67 13.12
C ILE A 92 2.61 7.62 13.09
N PHE A 93 1.36 8.07 13.30
CA PHE A 93 0.22 7.17 13.26
C PHE A 93 0.14 6.44 11.91
N ASN A 94 0.33 7.18 10.82
CA ASN A 94 0.30 6.59 9.50
C ASN A 94 1.46 5.63 9.27
N MET A 95 2.65 5.97 9.75
CA MET A 95 3.79 5.07 9.58
C MET A 95 3.57 3.76 10.30
N LYS A 96 2.96 3.79 11.47
CA LYS A 96 2.64 2.58 12.21
C LYS A 96 1.59 1.75 11.48
N ASN A 97 0.55 2.39 10.97
CA ASN A 97 -0.54 1.66 10.35
C ASN A 97 -0.25 1.20 8.94
N ARG A 98 0.49 1.99 8.18
CA ARG A 98 0.76 1.64 6.79
C ARG A 98 1.98 0.75 6.62
N PHE A 99 3.00 0.96 7.45
CA PHE A 99 4.28 0.32 7.23
C PHE A 99 4.76 -0.51 8.41
N GLY A 100 3.92 -0.64 9.42
CA GLY A 100 4.23 -1.52 10.53
C GLY A 100 5.30 -1.02 11.48
N TRP A 101 5.56 0.27 11.50
CA TRP A 101 6.53 0.82 12.44
C TRP A 101 6.04 0.64 13.86
N LYS A 102 6.95 0.31 14.76
CA LYS A 102 6.61 0.09 16.17
C LYS A 102 7.59 0.80 17.05
N ASP A 103 7.08 1.22 18.19
CA ASP A 103 7.95 1.71 19.23
C ASP A 103 8.72 0.55 19.81
N LYS A 104 9.87 0.84 20.34
CA LYS A 104 10.67 -0.19 20.98
C LYS A 104 9.90 -0.86 22.11
N THR A 105 9.15 -0.06 22.86
CA THR A 105 8.35 -0.57 23.97
C THR A 105 7.29 -1.55 23.48
N GLU A 106 6.65 -1.23 22.35
CA GLU A 106 5.67 -2.14 21.77
C GLU A 106 6.28 -3.46 21.38
N THR A 107 7.47 -3.40 20.81
CA THR A 107 8.18 -4.59 20.43
C THR A 107 8.51 -5.45 21.65
N GLU A 108 8.93 -4.85 22.71
CA GLU A 108 9.23 -5.58 23.94
C GLU A 108 8.00 -6.24 24.51
N HIS A 109 6.86 -5.56 24.42
CA HIS A 109 5.62 -6.14 24.93
C HIS A 109 5.18 -7.36 24.15
N THR A 110 5.42 -7.35 22.87
CA THR A 110 5.04 -8.51 22.08
C THR A 110 6.11 -9.57 22.10
N GLY A 111 7.26 -9.23 22.53
CA GLY A 111 8.29 -10.18 22.52
C GLY A 111 8.23 -10.95 23.73
N THR A 112 9.00 -11.28 24.33
CA THR A 112 8.88 -12.04 25.31
C THR A 112 9.14 -11.26 26.34
N VAL A 113 8.75 -10.76 26.47
CA VAL A 113 8.72 -10.20 27.38
C VAL A 113 9.67 -9.93 28.16
N GLN A 114 10.05 -10.16 28.42
CA GLN A 114 10.81 -9.89 29.07
C GLN A 114 11.81 -9.37 28.85
N VAL A 115 12.05 -9.38 28.60
CA VAL A 115 12.94 -9.03 28.41
C VAL A 115 13.32 -8.05 28.55
N THR A 116 13.25 -7.93 28.78
CA THR A 116 13.54 -7.21 28.86
C THR A 116 13.84 -6.42 29.17
N GLN A 117 13.70 -6.22 29.51
CA GLN A 117 13.76 -5.43 29.73
C GLN A 117 14.68 -4.93 29.97
N ILE A 118 15.09 -4.88 29.81
CA ILE A 118 15.78 -4.26 30.11
C ILE A 118 16.03 -3.65 29.83
#